data_2af0c149cc0c6e15f863cff6e23500cb
#
_entry.id   2af0c149cc0c6e15f863cff6e23500cb
#
_cell.length_a   1.000
_cell.length_b   1.000
_cell.length_c   1.000
_cell.angle_alpha   90.00
_cell.angle_beta   90.00
_cell.angle_gamma   90.00
#
_symmetry.space_group_name_H-M   'P 1'
#
loop_
_entity.id
_entity.type
_entity.pdbx_description
1 polymer ?
#
loop_
_entity_poly.entity_id
_entity_poly.type
_entity_poly.pdbx_seq_one_letter_code
_entity_poly.pdbx_strand_id
1 'polypeptide(L)'
;MEDKNKNLYTAKSDSILRSEPSFSSNILTVVCPNTNLEYLNQSKDDDSNGDKYYKIQLIKNEIYQEEFIGWILYRQIQPYYPSLSLKTKNLLLNKIYHYLSLKTAYSMEFPQRNGGFFDILYDETYYFDCSSFVTTILNRVFDFPPPEPKGENGEVVVWETIHYFENINKENSIFNVVQRINKEGEKLDLEKLEIGDIILGRAKKLVGGINHIIFYVGEGYIVHCTRGHYLGIKENEYRNGVVKEKLKNNYYTEIEMQENIEKGNITKRFDDEICVIRHKE
;
A
#
# COMPACT_ATOMS: atom_id res chain seq x y z
N MET A 1 -12.50 -12.49 16.29
CA MET A 1 -11.05 -12.82 16.26
C MET A 1 -10.33 -11.52 16.52
N GLU A 2 -9.60 -11.40 17.62
CA GLU A 2 -8.76 -10.22 17.88
C GLU A 2 -7.69 -10.14 16.80
N ASP A 3 -7.55 -8.96 16.23
CA ASP A 3 -6.60 -8.66 15.16
C ASP A 3 -5.15 -8.78 15.69
N LYS A 4 -4.59 -9.99 15.61
CA LYS A 4 -3.25 -10.33 16.15
C LYS A 4 -2.12 -9.49 15.54
N ASN A 5 -2.38 -8.74 14.45
CA ASN A 5 -1.33 -8.02 13.72
C ASN A 5 -1.17 -6.55 14.12
N LYS A 6 -2.07 -5.99 14.92
CA LYS A 6 -2.02 -4.55 15.28
C LYS A 6 -0.81 -4.12 16.10
N ASN A 7 -0.11 -5.07 16.71
CA ASN A 7 0.91 -4.80 17.71
C ASN A 7 2.28 -5.40 17.37
N LEU A 8 2.52 -5.75 16.11
CA LEU A 8 3.79 -6.33 15.71
C LEU A 8 4.80 -5.26 15.30
N TYR A 9 6.02 -5.43 15.78
CA TYR A 9 7.18 -4.62 15.42
C TYR A 9 8.34 -5.52 15.02
N THR A 10 9.35 -4.95 14.41
CA THR A 10 10.63 -5.64 14.15
C THR A 10 11.79 -4.75 14.56
N ALA A 11 12.86 -5.37 15.03
CA ALA A 11 14.09 -4.66 15.34
C ALA A 11 14.80 -4.21 14.06
N LYS A 12 15.25 -2.95 14.00
CA LYS A 12 15.99 -2.38 12.87
C LYS A 12 17.47 -2.79 12.85
N SER A 13 18.02 -2.97 14.06
CA SER A 13 19.42 -3.32 14.30
C SER A 13 19.49 -4.13 15.58
N ASP A 14 20.68 -4.56 15.98
CA ASP A 14 20.88 -5.08 17.32
C ASP A 14 20.33 -4.09 18.33
N SER A 15 19.40 -4.56 19.13
CA SER A 15 18.63 -3.75 20.06
C SER A 15 18.65 -4.39 21.44
N ILE A 16 18.60 -3.58 22.48
CA ILE A 16 18.67 -4.07 23.87
C ILE A 16 17.28 -4.09 24.47
N LEU A 17 16.83 -5.26 24.89
CA LEU A 17 15.65 -5.44 25.71
C LEU A 17 16.02 -5.29 27.18
N ARG A 18 15.29 -4.46 27.92
CA ARG A 18 15.59 -4.07 29.29
C ARG A 18 14.46 -4.41 30.25
N SER A 19 14.79 -4.59 31.53
CA SER A 19 13.80 -4.85 32.57
C SER A 19 12.88 -3.66 32.84
N GLU A 20 13.40 -2.44 32.72
CA GLU A 20 12.68 -1.18 32.95
C GLU A 20 12.96 -0.18 31.82
N PRO A 21 12.11 0.82 31.61
CA PRO A 21 12.25 1.81 30.54
C PRO A 21 13.32 2.86 30.88
N SER A 22 14.53 2.41 31.12
CA SER A 22 15.67 3.25 31.45
C SER A 22 16.96 2.68 30.88
N PHE A 23 17.86 3.53 30.45
CA PHE A 23 19.16 3.16 29.92
C PHE A 23 20.06 2.45 30.96
N SER A 24 19.86 2.75 32.23
CA SER A 24 20.61 2.17 33.35
C SER A 24 20.04 0.87 33.88
N SER A 25 18.87 0.42 33.41
CA SER A 25 18.23 -0.80 33.86
C SER A 25 18.92 -2.08 33.34
N ASN A 26 18.63 -3.21 33.98
CA ASN A 26 19.22 -4.48 33.62
C ASN A 26 18.88 -4.87 32.18
N ILE A 27 19.87 -5.41 31.50
CA ILE A 27 19.71 -5.99 30.16
C ILE A 27 19.12 -7.39 30.33
N LEU A 28 17.98 -7.66 29.67
CA LEU A 28 17.37 -8.98 29.63
C LEU A 28 17.97 -9.82 28.49
N THR A 29 18.04 -9.25 27.31
CA THR A 29 18.66 -9.90 26.15
C THR A 29 18.99 -8.88 25.06
N VAL A 30 19.73 -9.31 24.05
CA VAL A 30 19.93 -8.57 22.81
C VAL A 30 18.94 -9.10 21.77
N VAL A 31 18.24 -8.19 21.11
CA VAL A 31 17.30 -8.51 20.04
C VAL A 31 17.99 -8.27 18.70
N CYS A 32 18.16 -9.34 17.92
CA CYS A 32 18.78 -9.28 16.62
C CYS A 32 17.92 -8.52 15.59
N PRO A 33 18.52 -7.97 14.53
CA PRO A 33 17.77 -7.33 13.43
C PRO A 33 16.72 -8.27 12.84
N ASN A 34 15.61 -7.68 12.39
CA ASN A 34 14.46 -8.38 11.79
C ASN A 34 13.75 -9.38 12.72
N THR A 35 14.05 -9.36 14.03
CA THR A 35 13.29 -10.14 15.01
C THR A 35 11.90 -9.55 15.22
N ASN A 36 10.87 -10.38 15.13
CA ASN A 36 9.49 -9.99 15.36
C ASN A 36 9.21 -9.83 16.87
N LEU A 37 8.53 -8.75 17.20
CA LEU A 37 8.24 -8.30 18.55
C LEU A 37 6.75 -7.98 18.66
N GLU A 38 6.12 -8.40 19.74
CA GLU A 38 4.74 -8.01 20.05
C GLU A 38 4.73 -6.80 20.98
N TYR A 39 4.06 -5.73 20.58
CA TYR A 39 3.89 -4.54 21.40
C TYR A 39 2.73 -4.72 22.38
N LEU A 40 2.99 -4.55 23.65
CA LEU A 40 2.02 -4.78 24.73
C LEU A 40 1.18 -3.54 25.10
N ASN A 41 1.06 -2.59 24.16
CA ASN A 41 0.28 -1.34 24.33
C ASN A 41 0.73 -0.47 25.53
N GLN A 42 1.99 -0.57 25.93
CA GLN A 42 2.56 0.24 27.00
C GLN A 42 3.78 1.01 26.47
N SER A 43 3.77 2.31 26.65
CA SER A 43 4.94 3.16 26.36
C SER A 43 5.27 4.01 27.58
N LYS A 44 6.55 4.32 27.75
CA LYS A 44 7.04 5.21 28.81
C LYS A 44 8.21 6.02 28.28
N ASP A 45 8.27 7.27 28.66
CA ASP A 45 9.42 8.14 28.38
C ASP A 45 10.43 7.98 29.51
N ASP A 46 11.73 7.95 29.17
CA ASP A 46 12.81 8.03 30.17
C ASP A 46 12.95 9.49 30.59
N ASP A 47 12.66 9.77 31.85
CA ASP A 47 12.70 11.12 32.43
C ASP A 47 14.10 11.76 32.35
N SER A 48 15.15 10.96 32.17
CA SER A 48 16.53 11.45 32.15
C SER A 48 17.01 11.95 30.77
N ASN A 49 16.54 11.34 29.68
CA ASN A 49 17.04 11.60 28.32
C ASN A 49 15.95 11.98 27.32
N GLY A 50 14.67 11.90 27.69
CA GLY A 50 13.54 12.06 26.78
C GLY A 50 13.39 10.94 25.74
N ASP A 51 14.07 9.82 25.96
CA ASP A 51 13.95 8.62 25.10
C ASP A 51 12.64 7.89 25.40
N LYS A 52 11.94 7.48 24.34
CA LYS A 52 10.69 6.73 24.45
C LYS A 52 10.94 5.23 24.36
N TYR A 53 10.38 4.49 25.31
CA TYR A 53 10.45 3.03 25.36
C TYR A 53 9.08 2.43 25.13
N TYR A 54 9.08 1.29 24.44
CA TYR A 54 7.91 0.44 24.26
C TYR A 54 8.09 -0.87 25.02
N LYS A 55 7.04 -1.28 25.72
CA LYS A 55 6.99 -2.60 26.33
C LYS A 55 6.62 -3.62 25.28
N ILE A 56 7.49 -4.60 25.09
CA ILE A 56 7.34 -5.64 24.06
C ILE A 56 7.47 -7.04 24.67
N GLN A 57 6.91 -7.99 23.96
CA GLN A 57 7.14 -9.41 24.16
C GLN A 57 7.96 -9.95 23.00
N LEU A 58 9.09 -10.57 23.33
CA LEU A 58 9.92 -11.32 22.40
C LEU A 58 9.43 -12.77 22.41
N ILE A 59 8.86 -13.21 21.30
CA ILE A 59 8.26 -14.53 21.17
C ILE A 59 9.36 -15.57 20.97
N LYS A 60 9.26 -16.69 21.68
CA LYS A 60 10.15 -17.85 21.51
C LYS A 60 10.23 -18.29 20.07
N ASN A 61 11.44 -18.48 19.56
CA ASN A 61 11.71 -18.95 18.21
C ASN A 61 13.04 -19.75 18.17
N GLU A 62 13.58 -20.03 17.01
CA GLU A 62 14.83 -20.78 16.85
C GLU A 62 16.04 -20.08 17.48
N ILE A 63 16.06 -18.75 17.53
CA ILE A 63 17.15 -17.95 18.12
C ILE A 63 16.95 -17.77 19.61
N TYR A 64 15.71 -17.51 20.04
CA TYR A 64 15.36 -17.25 21.44
C TYR A 64 14.61 -18.42 22.03
N GLN A 65 15.29 -19.18 22.91
CA GLN A 65 14.73 -20.39 23.53
C GLN A 65 13.69 -20.09 24.61
N GLU A 66 13.60 -18.83 25.04
CA GLU A 66 12.68 -18.34 26.08
C GLU A 66 11.92 -17.12 25.58
N GLU A 67 10.76 -16.88 26.16
CA GLU A 67 10.02 -15.64 26.00
C GLU A 67 10.55 -14.58 26.94
N PHE A 68 10.70 -13.36 26.44
CA PHE A 68 11.10 -12.22 27.24
C PHE A 68 10.05 -11.12 27.15
N ILE A 69 9.68 -10.54 28.28
CA ILE A 69 8.89 -9.32 28.34
C ILE A 69 9.76 -8.22 28.91
N GLY A 70 9.86 -7.11 28.20
CA GLY A 70 10.70 -6.00 28.63
C GLY A 70 10.47 -4.74 27.83
N TRP A 71 11.39 -3.81 27.97
CA TRP A 71 11.33 -2.49 27.37
C TRP A 71 12.42 -2.34 26.31
N ILE A 72 12.04 -1.84 25.14
CA ILE A 72 12.94 -1.57 24.02
C ILE A 72 12.80 -0.12 23.58
N LEU A 73 13.89 0.48 23.16
CA LEU A 73 13.91 1.86 22.70
C LEU A 73 13.13 2.00 21.40
N TYR A 74 12.14 2.89 21.36
CA TYR A 74 11.24 3.07 20.21
C TYR A 74 11.98 3.28 18.89
N ARG A 75 13.04 4.07 18.88
CA ARG A 75 13.83 4.35 17.65
C ARG A 75 14.55 3.12 17.08
N GLN A 76 14.70 2.05 17.85
CA GLN A 76 15.36 0.79 17.44
C GLN A 76 14.40 -0.21 16.81
N ILE A 77 13.10 0.06 16.85
CA ILE A 77 12.07 -0.79 16.26
C ILE A 77 11.27 -0.06 15.19
N GLN A 78 10.60 -0.81 14.36
CA GLN A 78 9.65 -0.30 13.38
C GLN A 78 8.42 -1.19 13.33
N PRO A 79 7.25 -0.67 12.94
CA PRO A 79 6.08 -1.51 12.71
C PRO A 79 6.43 -2.64 11.74
N TYR A 80 6.00 -3.85 12.10
CA TYR A 80 6.13 -5.02 11.24
C TYR A 80 4.83 -5.19 10.45
N TYR A 81 4.98 -5.21 9.14
CA TYR A 81 3.88 -5.50 8.25
C TYR A 81 4.13 -6.86 7.62
N PRO A 82 3.34 -7.89 7.99
CA PRO A 82 3.51 -9.21 7.42
C PRO A 82 3.50 -9.15 5.90
N SER A 83 4.46 -9.80 5.28
CA SER A 83 4.45 -10.03 3.84
C SER A 83 3.29 -10.95 3.49
N LEU A 84 2.71 -10.73 2.31
CA LEU A 84 1.80 -11.71 1.73
C LEU A 84 2.53 -13.05 1.56
N SER A 85 1.83 -14.16 1.76
CA SER A 85 2.39 -15.49 1.50
C SER A 85 2.82 -15.62 0.04
N LEU A 86 3.81 -16.48 -0.22
CA LEU A 86 4.26 -16.75 -1.60
C LEU A 86 3.11 -17.23 -2.50
N LYS A 87 2.19 -18.03 -1.94
CA LYS A 87 0.99 -18.49 -2.64
C LYS A 87 0.12 -17.30 -3.07
N THR A 88 -0.14 -16.36 -2.18
CA THR A 88 -0.95 -15.17 -2.46
C THR A 88 -0.27 -14.25 -3.46
N LYS A 89 1.04 -14.00 -3.31
CA LYS A 89 1.82 -13.22 -4.28
C LYS A 89 1.73 -13.81 -5.69
N ASN A 90 1.89 -15.12 -5.81
CA ASN A 90 1.76 -15.81 -7.10
C ASN A 90 0.34 -15.71 -7.67
N LEU A 91 -0.68 -15.86 -6.83
CA LEU A 91 -2.07 -15.74 -7.28
C LEU A 91 -2.38 -14.31 -7.76
N LEU A 92 -1.93 -13.29 -7.03
CA LEU A 92 -2.02 -11.88 -7.44
C LEU A 92 -1.37 -11.65 -8.81
N LEU A 93 -0.11 -12.04 -8.95
CA LEU A 93 0.61 -11.90 -10.21
C LEU A 93 -0.11 -12.59 -11.36
N ASN A 94 -0.57 -13.84 -11.18
CA ASN A 94 -1.29 -14.56 -12.21
C ASN A 94 -2.57 -13.83 -12.65
N LYS A 95 -3.33 -13.26 -11.71
CA LYS A 95 -4.53 -12.48 -12.03
C LYS A 95 -4.20 -11.16 -12.71
N ILE A 96 -3.20 -10.44 -12.24
CA ILE A 96 -2.74 -9.18 -12.83
C ILE A 96 -2.26 -9.41 -14.27
N TYR A 97 -1.39 -10.41 -14.50
CA TYR A 97 -0.86 -10.71 -15.82
C TYR A 97 -1.92 -11.30 -16.76
N HIS A 98 -2.93 -11.98 -16.23
CA HIS A 98 -4.08 -12.40 -17.04
C HIS A 98 -4.74 -11.18 -17.69
N TYR A 99 -5.16 -10.17 -16.93
CA TYR A 99 -5.79 -8.97 -17.50
C TYR A 99 -4.83 -8.14 -18.35
N LEU A 100 -3.52 -8.15 -18.04
CA LEU A 100 -2.52 -7.50 -18.89
C LEU A 100 -2.40 -8.15 -20.27
N SER A 101 -2.72 -9.44 -20.41
CA SER A 101 -2.71 -10.18 -21.67
C SER A 101 -3.99 -10.06 -22.48
N LEU A 102 -5.07 -9.54 -21.90
CA LEU A 102 -6.36 -9.38 -22.56
C LEU A 102 -6.49 -8.01 -23.24
N LYS A 103 -7.47 -7.90 -24.12
CA LYS A 103 -7.89 -6.61 -24.68
C LYS A 103 -8.62 -5.84 -23.58
N THR A 104 -8.00 -4.81 -23.07
CA THR A 104 -8.54 -3.96 -22.01
C THR A 104 -8.58 -2.50 -22.46
N ALA A 105 -9.50 -1.72 -21.89
CA ALA A 105 -9.58 -0.29 -22.11
C ALA A 105 -10.00 0.44 -20.83
N TYR A 106 -9.65 1.72 -20.75
CA TYR A 106 -10.03 2.58 -19.64
C TYR A 106 -11.40 3.21 -19.89
N SER A 107 -12.29 3.14 -18.90
CA SER A 107 -13.55 3.89 -18.90
C SER A 107 -13.90 4.38 -17.51
N MET A 108 -14.44 5.61 -17.46
CA MET A 108 -15.07 6.17 -16.25
C MET A 108 -16.60 6.05 -16.31
N GLU A 109 -17.14 5.61 -17.46
CA GLU A 109 -18.58 5.56 -17.70
C GLU A 109 -19.21 4.31 -17.09
N PHE A 110 -20.32 4.49 -16.44
CA PHE A 110 -21.14 3.41 -15.91
C PHE A 110 -22.09 2.86 -17.00
N PRO A 111 -22.29 1.54 -17.10
CA PRO A 111 -21.73 0.45 -16.30
C PRO A 111 -20.37 -0.07 -16.79
N GLN A 112 -19.82 0.45 -17.89
CA GLN A 112 -18.62 -0.09 -18.55
C GLN A 112 -17.40 -0.18 -17.61
N ARG A 113 -17.15 0.85 -16.78
CA ARG A 113 -16.01 0.87 -15.83
C ARG A 113 -15.91 -0.35 -14.92
N ASN A 114 -17.02 -1.05 -14.71
CA ASN A 114 -17.11 -2.24 -13.89
C ASN A 114 -17.17 -3.54 -14.69
N GLY A 115 -17.03 -3.46 -16.01
CA GLY A 115 -17.17 -4.62 -16.88
C GLY A 115 -16.26 -5.78 -16.48
N GLY A 116 -14.99 -5.50 -16.21
CA GLY A 116 -14.06 -6.52 -15.78
C GLY A 116 -14.37 -7.11 -14.39
N PHE A 117 -14.96 -6.35 -13.49
CA PHE A 117 -15.38 -6.86 -12.18
C PHE A 117 -16.51 -7.89 -12.29
N PHE A 118 -17.46 -7.64 -13.18
CA PHE A 118 -18.60 -8.52 -13.42
C PHE A 118 -18.37 -9.56 -14.53
N ASP A 119 -17.15 -9.65 -15.09
CA ASP A 119 -16.81 -10.49 -16.27
C ASP A 119 -17.66 -10.16 -17.50
N ILE A 120 -18.01 -8.89 -17.69
CA ILE A 120 -18.79 -8.41 -18.82
C ILE A 120 -17.84 -7.80 -19.87
N LEU A 121 -17.92 -8.31 -21.09
CA LEU A 121 -17.24 -7.76 -22.25
C LEU A 121 -18.16 -6.80 -23.00
N TYR A 122 -17.63 -5.64 -23.36
CA TYR A 122 -18.24 -4.72 -24.31
C TYR A 122 -17.36 -4.68 -25.56
N ASP A 123 -17.88 -5.08 -26.70
CA ASP A 123 -17.13 -5.17 -27.98
C ASP A 123 -15.80 -5.94 -27.83
N GLU A 124 -15.87 -7.14 -27.21
CA GLU A 124 -14.73 -8.01 -26.95
C GLU A 124 -13.63 -7.37 -26.07
N THR A 125 -13.96 -6.33 -25.32
CA THR A 125 -13.02 -5.56 -24.50
C THR A 125 -13.49 -5.53 -23.05
N TYR A 126 -12.57 -5.76 -22.11
CA TYR A 126 -12.79 -5.48 -20.70
C TYR A 126 -12.51 -4.02 -20.39
N TYR A 127 -13.46 -3.34 -19.78
CA TYR A 127 -13.30 -1.96 -19.36
C TYR A 127 -13.08 -1.86 -17.86
N PHE A 128 -12.13 -1.00 -17.48
CA PHE A 128 -11.81 -0.66 -16.12
C PHE A 128 -11.51 0.83 -16.00
N ASP A 129 -11.65 1.38 -14.80
CA ASP A 129 -10.85 2.48 -14.34
C ASP A 129 -9.70 1.96 -13.45
N CYS A 130 -8.90 2.86 -12.87
CA CYS A 130 -7.77 2.46 -12.03
C CYS A 130 -8.22 1.68 -10.77
N SER A 131 -9.31 2.10 -10.15
CA SER A 131 -9.81 1.50 -8.91
C SER A 131 -10.61 0.24 -9.14
N SER A 132 -11.42 0.17 -10.19
CA SER A 132 -12.16 -1.04 -10.53
C SER A 132 -11.24 -2.19 -10.94
N PHE A 133 -10.12 -1.90 -11.61
CA PHE A 133 -9.09 -2.90 -11.91
C PHE A 133 -8.50 -3.49 -10.62
N VAL A 134 -8.06 -2.65 -9.69
CA VAL A 134 -7.48 -3.12 -8.42
C VAL A 134 -8.51 -3.90 -7.61
N THR A 135 -9.74 -3.40 -7.49
CA THR A 135 -10.83 -4.07 -6.78
C THR A 135 -11.13 -5.45 -7.37
N THR A 136 -11.14 -5.56 -8.70
CA THR A 136 -11.34 -6.84 -9.40
C THR A 136 -10.27 -7.86 -9.00
N ILE A 137 -9.00 -7.47 -9.02
CA ILE A 137 -7.90 -8.36 -8.62
C ILE A 137 -8.03 -8.78 -7.15
N LEU A 138 -8.28 -7.82 -6.24
CA LEU A 138 -8.44 -8.11 -4.82
C LEU A 138 -9.62 -9.07 -4.56
N ASN A 139 -10.75 -8.85 -5.21
CA ASN A 139 -11.90 -9.73 -5.09
C ASN A 139 -11.61 -11.16 -5.55
N ARG A 140 -10.84 -11.34 -6.62
CA ARG A 140 -10.46 -12.66 -7.16
C ARG A 140 -9.42 -13.39 -6.32
N VAL A 141 -8.69 -12.68 -5.45
CA VAL A 141 -7.59 -13.25 -4.66
C VAL A 141 -7.95 -13.41 -3.20
N PHE A 142 -8.66 -12.44 -2.62
CA PHE A 142 -8.95 -12.38 -1.18
C PHE A 142 -10.44 -12.55 -0.84
N ASP A 143 -11.29 -12.87 -1.83
CA ASP A 143 -12.75 -12.84 -1.64
C ASP A 143 -13.22 -11.49 -1.06
N PHE A 144 -12.59 -10.43 -1.55
CA PHE A 144 -12.72 -9.07 -1.08
C PHE A 144 -14.16 -8.61 -1.31
N PRO A 145 -14.90 -8.27 -0.26
CA PRO A 145 -16.29 -7.87 -0.42
C PRO A 145 -16.36 -6.58 -1.23
N PRO A 146 -17.35 -6.45 -2.14
CA PRO A 146 -17.63 -5.15 -2.70
C PRO A 146 -17.92 -4.19 -1.54
N PRO A 147 -17.51 -2.92 -1.64
CA PRO A 147 -17.82 -1.96 -0.59
C PRO A 147 -19.33 -1.82 -0.48
N GLU A 148 -19.79 -1.66 0.73
CA GLU A 148 -20.99 -0.90 0.90
C GLU A 148 -20.62 0.60 0.82
N PRO A 149 -20.79 1.22 -0.33
CA PRO A 149 -22.03 1.97 -0.48
C PRO A 149 -22.83 1.37 -1.64
N LYS A 150 -24.05 1.06 -1.34
CA LYS A 150 -25.05 0.87 -2.38
C LYS A 150 -25.16 2.20 -3.10
N GLY A 151 -25.00 2.21 -4.41
CA GLY A 151 -25.35 3.36 -5.24
C GLY A 151 -26.78 3.80 -4.93
N GLU A 152 -27.18 4.99 -5.34
CA GLU A 152 -28.51 5.56 -5.06
C GLU A 152 -29.66 4.60 -5.40
N ASN A 153 -29.44 3.64 -6.29
CA ASN A 153 -30.39 2.63 -6.73
C ASN A 153 -30.16 1.24 -6.11
N GLY A 154 -29.29 1.10 -5.10
CA GLY A 154 -28.96 -0.19 -4.48
C GLY A 154 -28.00 -1.06 -5.27
N GLU A 155 -27.41 -0.56 -6.33
CA GLU A 155 -26.40 -1.23 -7.13
C GLU A 155 -25.08 -1.39 -6.38
N VAL A 156 -24.37 -2.49 -6.67
CA VAL A 156 -23.02 -2.73 -6.14
C VAL A 156 -22.05 -1.74 -6.79
N VAL A 157 -21.49 -0.86 -5.98
CA VAL A 157 -20.46 0.07 -6.45
C VAL A 157 -19.08 -0.55 -6.18
N VAL A 158 -18.26 -0.64 -7.22
CA VAL A 158 -16.87 -1.06 -7.08
C VAL A 158 -16.09 0.01 -6.32
N TRP A 159 -15.15 -0.40 -5.46
CA TRP A 159 -14.36 0.55 -4.68
C TRP A 159 -13.67 1.58 -5.58
N GLU A 160 -13.86 2.83 -5.25
CA GLU A 160 -13.09 3.94 -5.79
C GLU A 160 -11.85 4.21 -4.93
N THR A 161 -10.87 4.90 -5.48
CA THR A 161 -9.63 5.21 -4.74
C THR A 161 -9.89 5.88 -3.39
N ILE A 162 -10.95 6.70 -3.30
CA ILE A 162 -11.33 7.34 -2.04
C ILE A 162 -11.71 6.33 -0.96
N HIS A 163 -12.40 5.26 -1.31
CA HIS A 163 -12.81 4.22 -0.35
C HIS A 163 -11.60 3.49 0.26
N TYR A 164 -10.50 3.33 -0.50
CA TYR A 164 -9.25 2.80 0.03
C TYR A 164 -8.64 3.76 1.05
N PHE A 165 -8.60 5.07 0.75
CA PHE A 165 -8.12 6.08 1.69
C PHE A 165 -8.99 6.16 2.95
N GLU A 166 -10.29 5.99 2.84
CA GLU A 166 -11.20 5.94 3.99
C GLU A 166 -10.99 4.67 4.83
N ASN A 167 -10.80 3.52 4.16
CA ASN A 167 -10.62 2.26 4.86
C ASN A 167 -9.34 2.23 5.70
N ILE A 168 -8.20 2.70 5.17
CA ILE A 168 -6.92 2.68 5.89
C ILE A 168 -6.92 3.55 7.15
N ASN A 169 -7.86 4.45 7.30
CA ASN A 169 -8.04 5.28 8.48
C ASN A 169 -8.99 4.66 9.53
N LYS A 170 -9.63 3.52 9.21
CA LYS A 170 -10.50 2.80 10.13
C LYS A 170 -9.70 1.91 11.05
N GLU A 171 -10.17 1.74 12.26
CA GLU A 171 -9.53 0.86 13.25
C GLU A 171 -9.44 -0.60 12.79
N ASN A 172 -10.49 -1.08 12.12
CA ASN A 172 -10.59 -2.41 11.55
C ASN A 172 -10.23 -2.47 10.05
N SER A 173 -9.30 -1.61 9.60
CA SER A 173 -8.82 -1.64 8.22
C SER A 173 -8.34 -3.04 7.82
N ILE A 174 -8.72 -3.47 6.63
CA ILE A 174 -8.22 -4.70 6.01
C ILE A 174 -6.85 -4.54 5.38
N PHE A 175 -6.29 -3.34 5.44
CA PHE A 175 -4.97 -3.02 4.94
C PHE A 175 -4.03 -2.56 6.07
N ASN A 176 -2.76 -2.92 5.93
CA ASN A 176 -1.66 -2.28 6.64
C ASN A 176 -1.15 -1.10 5.81
N VAL A 177 -0.87 0.03 6.45
CA VAL A 177 -0.18 1.16 5.82
C VAL A 177 1.32 0.93 5.93
N VAL A 178 1.97 0.54 4.83
CA VAL A 178 3.41 0.25 4.77
C VAL A 178 4.23 1.54 4.74
N GLN A 179 3.79 2.51 3.95
CA GLN A 179 4.40 3.83 3.85
C GLN A 179 3.33 4.89 3.66
N ARG A 180 3.55 6.06 4.22
CA ARG A 180 2.72 7.24 3.96
C ARG A 180 3.64 8.44 3.78
N ILE A 181 3.53 9.09 2.63
CA ILE A 181 4.29 10.27 2.24
C ILE A 181 3.29 11.41 2.07
N ASN A 182 3.42 12.45 2.86
CA ASN A 182 2.52 13.59 2.85
C ASN A 182 3.24 14.93 2.98
N LYS A 183 4.58 14.91 2.96
CA LYS A 183 5.41 16.11 3.02
C LYS A 183 6.18 16.30 1.71
N GLU A 184 6.32 17.54 1.32
CA GLU A 184 7.11 17.92 0.16
C GLU A 184 8.57 17.46 0.32
N GLY A 185 9.12 16.82 -0.71
CA GLY A 185 10.50 16.32 -0.72
C GLY A 185 10.70 14.91 -0.15
N GLU A 186 9.72 14.34 0.53
CA GLU A 186 9.76 12.92 0.89
C GLU A 186 9.65 12.05 -0.36
N LYS A 187 10.40 10.94 -0.40
CA LYS A 187 10.40 9.99 -1.51
C LYS A 187 9.88 8.63 -1.05
N LEU A 188 9.27 7.93 -1.98
CA LEU A 188 8.89 6.54 -1.78
C LEU A 188 10.15 5.68 -1.59
N ASP A 189 10.18 4.92 -0.50
CA ASP A 189 11.23 3.94 -0.23
C ASP A 189 10.91 2.66 -1.00
N LEU A 190 11.58 2.46 -2.13
CA LEU A 190 11.33 1.32 -3.03
C LEU A 190 11.76 -0.02 -2.42
N GLU A 191 12.69 -0.02 -1.46
CA GLU A 191 13.18 -1.24 -0.82
C GLU A 191 12.14 -1.87 0.12
N LYS A 192 11.16 -1.06 0.57
CA LYS A 192 10.05 -1.55 1.40
C LYS A 192 8.88 -2.13 0.62
N LEU A 193 8.91 -1.97 -0.71
CA LEU A 193 7.82 -2.45 -1.54
C LEU A 193 7.92 -3.96 -1.76
N GLU A 194 6.78 -4.63 -1.65
CA GLU A 194 6.66 -6.05 -1.96
C GLU A 194 5.58 -6.30 -3.01
N ILE A 195 5.72 -7.42 -3.73
CA ILE A 195 4.70 -7.86 -4.70
C ILE A 195 3.32 -7.90 -4.02
N GLY A 196 2.35 -7.23 -4.63
CA GLY A 196 0.99 -7.12 -4.14
C GLY A 196 0.73 -5.87 -3.31
N ASP A 197 1.74 -5.05 -3.02
CA ASP A 197 1.51 -3.73 -2.45
C ASP A 197 0.73 -2.85 -3.42
N ILE A 198 -0.15 -2.05 -2.85
CA ILE A 198 -0.99 -1.11 -3.57
C ILE A 198 -0.51 0.30 -3.26
N ILE A 199 -0.23 1.06 -4.30
CA ILE A 199 0.19 2.45 -4.19
C ILE A 199 -1.00 3.34 -4.50
N LEU A 200 -1.40 4.15 -3.53
CA LEU A 200 -2.46 5.16 -3.64
C LEU A 200 -1.82 6.53 -3.81
N GLY A 201 -2.24 7.28 -4.81
CA GLY A 201 -1.84 8.66 -5.01
C GLY A 201 -3.04 9.60 -4.92
N ARG A 202 -2.89 10.73 -4.23
CA ARG A 202 -3.94 11.75 -4.08
C ARG A 202 -3.39 13.15 -4.32
N ALA A 203 -4.08 13.91 -5.17
CA ALA A 203 -3.85 15.34 -5.38
C ALA A 203 -4.99 16.14 -4.76
N LYS A 204 -4.80 16.59 -3.52
CA LYS A 204 -5.83 17.34 -2.75
C LYS A 204 -6.12 18.73 -3.31
N LYS A 205 -5.13 19.34 -3.99
CA LYS A 205 -5.18 20.74 -4.44
C LYS A 205 -5.87 20.94 -5.78
N LEU A 206 -6.19 19.87 -6.50
CA LEU A 206 -6.92 19.96 -7.76
C LEU A 206 -8.42 19.90 -7.48
N VAL A 207 -9.19 20.78 -8.12
CA VAL A 207 -10.65 20.72 -8.11
C VAL A 207 -11.08 19.37 -8.66
N GLY A 208 -11.74 18.56 -7.81
CA GLY A 208 -12.11 17.18 -8.14
C GLY A 208 -11.10 16.11 -7.74
N GLY A 209 -9.94 16.48 -7.19
CA GLY A 209 -8.87 15.59 -6.70
C GLY A 209 -8.54 14.46 -7.68
N ILE A 210 -7.37 14.45 -8.27
CA ILE A 210 -6.96 13.28 -9.06
C ILE A 210 -6.48 12.22 -8.08
N ASN A 211 -7.19 11.10 -8.04
CA ASN A 211 -6.80 9.94 -7.27
C ASN A 211 -6.42 8.83 -8.24
N HIS A 212 -5.35 8.12 -7.93
CA HIS A 212 -4.94 6.96 -8.71
C HIS A 212 -4.51 5.81 -7.80
N ILE A 213 -4.62 4.59 -8.30
CA ILE A 213 -4.34 3.37 -7.56
C ILE A 213 -3.64 2.36 -8.47
N ILE A 214 -2.62 1.69 -7.95
CA ILE A 214 -1.67 0.91 -8.73
C ILE A 214 -1.22 -0.31 -7.92
N PHE A 215 -0.97 -1.45 -8.60
CA PHE A 215 -0.25 -2.58 -8.02
C PHE A 215 1.26 -2.49 -8.24
N TYR A 216 2.03 -2.75 -7.20
CA TYR A 216 3.45 -3.07 -7.34
C TYR A 216 3.61 -4.57 -7.63
N VAL A 217 4.34 -4.90 -8.70
CA VAL A 217 4.49 -6.28 -9.17
C VAL A 217 5.91 -6.82 -9.07
N GLY A 218 6.78 -6.10 -8.35
CA GLY A 218 8.17 -6.49 -8.15
C GLY A 218 9.14 -5.88 -9.16
N GLU A 219 10.44 -5.96 -8.86
CA GLU A 219 11.55 -5.52 -9.73
C GLU A 219 11.45 -4.06 -10.22
N GLY A 220 10.79 -3.21 -9.43
CA GLY A 220 10.55 -1.82 -9.80
C GLY A 220 9.47 -1.61 -10.86
N TYR A 221 8.57 -2.58 -11.06
CA TYR A 221 7.44 -2.45 -11.99
C TYR A 221 6.11 -2.33 -11.27
N ILE A 222 5.22 -1.60 -11.93
CA ILE A 222 3.83 -1.41 -11.52
C ILE A 222 2.89 -1.84 -12.64
N VAL A 223 1.66 -2.21 -12.26
CA VAL A 223 0.55 -2.46 -13.19
C VAL A 223 -0.67 -1.69 -12.73
N HIS A 224 -1.30 -0.98 -13.65
CA HIS A 224 -2.48 -0.19 -13.41
C HIS A 224 -3.36 -0.09 -14.65
N CYS A 225 -4.60 0.37 -14.50
CA CYS A 225 -5.43 0.76 -15.63
C CYS A 225 -5.38 2.28 -15.79
N THR A 226 -5.08 2.75 -17.01
CA THR A 226 -4.91 4.17 -17.31
C THR A 226 -5.49 4.55 -18.66
N ARG A 227 -5.81 5.83 -18.80
CA ARG A 227 -6.39 6.39 -20.02
C ARG A 227 -5.37 6.68 -21.13
N GLY A 228 -4.08 6.63 -20.84
CA GLY A 228 -2.99 6.81 -21.79
C GLY A 228 -2.76 8.24 -22.31
N HIS A 229 -3.62 9.18 -21.97
CA HIS A 229 -3.58 10.55 -22.49
C HIS A 229 -2.47 11.45 -21.97
N TYR A 230 -1.76 11.02 -20.92
CA TYR A 230 -0.87 11.91 -20.19
C TYR A 230 0.60 11.71 -20.49
N LEU A 231 0.95 10.81 -21.40
CA LEU A 231 2.33 10.39 -21.58
C LEU A 231 3.08 11.04 -22.74
N GLY A 232 2.49 12.05 -23.44
CA GLY A 232 3.16 12.68 -24.59
C GLY A 232 3.59 11.70 -25.69
N ILE A 233 3.06 10.48 -25.65
CA ILE A 233 3.37 9.40 -26.55
C ILE A 233 2.63 9.69 -27.86
N LYS A 234 3.34 9.60 -28.99
CA LYS A 234 2.75 9.75 -30.33
C LYS A 234 1.51 8.89 -30.46
N GLU A 235 0.50 9.38 -31.17
CA GLU A 235 -0.82 8.74 -31.33
C GLU A 235 -0.80 7.22 -31.62
N ASN A 236 0.31 6.69 -32.11
CA ASN A 236 0.51 5.27 -32.46
C ASN A 236 0.92 4.38 -31.25
N GLU A 237 1.19 4.95 -30.08
CA GLU A 237 1.62 4.22 -28.88
C GLU A 237 0.61 4.38 -27.74
N TYR A 238 -0.64 4.60 -28.07
CA TYR A 238 -1.73 4.81 -27.11
C TYR A 238 -1.89 3.60 -26.20
N ARG A 239 -1.45 3.74 -24.97
CA ARG A 239 -1.69 2.75 -23.91
C ARG A 239 -2.99 3.11 -23.20
N ASN A 240 -4.07 2.50 -23.65
CA ASN A 240 -5.38 2.62 -23.03
C ASN A 240 -5.73 1.27 -22.42
N GLY A 241 -6.05 1.25 -21.11
CA GLY A 241 -6.39 0.03 -20.40
C GLY A 241 -5.34 -0.41 -19.39
N VAL A 242 -5.20 -1.71 -19.17
CA VAL A 242 -4.23 -2.28 -18.21
C VAL A 242 -2.83 -2.30 -18.82
N VAL A 243 -1.89 -1.63 -18.15
CA VAL A 243 -0.51 -1.46 -18.61
C VAL A 243 0.48 -1.80 -17.52
N LYS A 244 1.69 -2.25 -17.94
CA LYS A 244 2.84 -2.46 -17.07
C LYS A 244 3.89 -1.39 -17.35
N GLU A 245 4.35 -0.72 -16.30
CA GLU A 245 5.31 0.38 -16.40
C GLU A 245 6.40 0.25 -15.33
N LYS A 246 7.53 0.92 -15.55
CA LYS A 246 8.58 1.00 -14.54
C LYS A 246 8.22 2.08 -13.52
N LEU A 247 8.20 1.69 -12.23
CA LEU A 247 8.02 2.64 -11.14
C LEU A 247 9.23 3.58 -11.10
N LYS A 248 8.99 4.87 -11.13
CA LYS A 248 10.01 5.90 -10.93
C LYS A 248 9.90 6.45 -9.50
N ASN A 249 11.00 6.92 -8.95
CA ASN A 249 11.09 7.44 -7.57
C ASN A 249 10.12 8.58 -7.27
N ASN A 250 9.71 9.29 -8.29
CA ASN A 250 8.59 10.22 -8.24
C ASN A 250 7.48 9.53 -9.02
N TYR A 251 6.44 9.11 -8.38
CA TYR A 251 5.25 8.44 -8.88
C TYR A 251 4.77 8.88 -10.29
N TYR A 252 5.18 10.07 -10.72
CA TYR A 252 5.07 10.60 -12.07
C TYR A 252 6.41 10.64 -12.76
N THR A 253 6.40 10.38 -14.02
CA THR A 253 7.57 10.57 -14.86
C THR A 253 7.91 12.06 -14.93
N GLU A 254 9.19 12.42 -14.84
CA GLU A 254 9.65 13.79 -15.09
C GLU A 254 9.10 14.36 -16.41
N ILE A 255 8.88 13.47 -17.39
CA ILE A 255 8.32 13.78 -18.72
C ILE A 255 6.88 14.27 -18.61
N GLU A 256 6.01 13.60 -17.83
CA GLU A 256 4.60 14.03 -17.66
C GLU A 256 4.50 15.41 -16.99
N MET A 257 5.44 15.68 -16.09
CA MET A 257 5.50 16.99 -15.47
C MET A 257 5.93 18.08 -16.42
N GLN A 258 6.97 17.84 -17.21
CA GLN A 258 7.55 18.81 -18.10
C GLN A 258 6.55 19.19 -19.20
N GLU A 259 5.86 18.20 -19.77
CA GLU A 259 4.84 18.45 -20.78
C GLU A 259 3.59 19.17 -20.26
N ASN A 260 3.17 18.87 -19.03
CA ASN A 260 2.05 19.59 -18.42
C ASN A 260 2.41 21.01 -18.05
N ILE A 261 3.64 21.26 -17.65
CA ILE A 261 4.17 22.62 -17.40
C ILE A 261 4.25 23.40 -18.71
N GLU A 262 4.78 22.81 -19.77
CA GLU A 262 4.90 23.43 -21.10
C GLU A 262 3.55 23.73 -21.74
N LYS A 263 2.52 22.93 -21.49
CA LYS A 263 1.14 23.14 -21.95
C LYS A 263 0.35 24.13 -21.08
N GLY A 264 0.97 24.70 -20.05
CA GLY A 264 0.29 25.60 -19.11
C GLY A 264 -0.70 24.90 -18.17
N ASN A 265 -0.81 23.60 -18.25
CA ASN A 265 -1.58 22.78 -17.35
C ASN A 265 -0.72 22.48 -16.13
N ILE A 266 -0.68 23.39 -15.17
CA ILE A 266 0.02 23.18 -13.90
C ILE A 266 -0.77 22.14 -13.13
N THR A 267 -0.64 20.94 -13.50
CA THR A 267 -1.01 19.84 -12.63
C THR A 267 0.14 19.62 -11.67
N LYS A 268 0.02 20.24 -10.50
CA LYS A 268 0.80 19.75 -9.38
C LYS A 268 0.44 18.29 -9.20
N ARG A 269 1.47 17.46 -9.14
CA ARG A 269 1.56 16.02 -8.90
C ARG A 269 0.51 15.52 -7.89
N PHE A 270 0.33 14.20 -7.82
CA PHE A 270 -0.22 13.46 -6.67
C PHE A 270 0.62 13.67 -5.37
N ASP A 271 1.40 14.73 -5.30
CA ASP A 271 2.37 15.07 -4.25
C ASP A 271 1.72 15.41 -2.92
N ASP A 272 0.40 15.52 -2.87
CA ASP A 272 -0.27 15.83 -1.62
C ASP A 272 -0.33 14.64 -0.67
N GLU A 273 -0.39 13.43 -1.20
CA GLU A 273 -0.32 12.22 -0.40
C GLU A 273 -0.05 10.98 -1.28
N ILE A 274 0.98 10.22 -0.93
CA ILE A 274 1.19 8.86 -1.43
C ILE A 274 1.07 7.91 -0.24
N CYS A 275 0.31 6.85 -0.41
CA CYS A 275 0.15 5.83 0.60
C CYS A 275 0.38 4.45 -0.02
N VAL A 276 1.31 3.68 0.54
CA VAL A 276 1.49 2.28 0.19
C VAL A 276 0.75 1.45 1.20
N ILE A 277 -0.12 0.59 0.73
CA ILE A 277 -0.92 -0.30 1.55
C ILE A 277 -0.71 -1.75 1.15
N ARG A 278 -0.79 -2.65 2.12
CA ARG A 278 -0.71 -4.10 1.93
C ARG A 278 -1.94 -4.75 2.52
N HIS A 279 -2.59 -5.64 1.76
CA HIS A 279 -3.73 -6.40 2.27
C HIS A 279 -3.29 -7.28 3.45
N LYS A 280 -4.13 -7.41 4.47
CA LYS A 280 -3.96 -8.36 5.57
C LYS A 280 -4.47 -9.74 5.11
N GLU A 281 -3.67 -10.77 5.29
CA GLU A 281 -4.09 -12.16 5.08
C GLU A 281 -4.89 -12.70 6.27
#